data_b4e8fa2cf19fb98b51f58a2ca384f310
#
_entry.id   b4e8fa2cf19fb98b51f58a2ca384f310
#
_cell.length_a   1.000
_cell.length_b   1.000
_cell.length_c   1.000
_cell.angle_alpha   90.00
_cell.angle_beta   90.00
_cell.angle_gamma   90.00
#
_symmetry.space_group_name_H-M   'P 1'
#
loop_
_entity.id
_entity.type
_entity.pdbx_description
1 polymer ?
#
loop_
_entity_poly.entity_id
_entity_poly.type
_entity_poly.pdbx_seq_one_letter_code
_entity_poly.pdbx_strand_id
1 'polypeptide(L)'
;MEIYNGRPEKSDGRLLREVRTYDFLDDLGIEYKRTDHEPANNMEACNEIDAVLGVLICKNLFLCNRQKTNFYLLMMPGDKKFKTKELSAQINSARLSFADPEDMLKYLDIEPGAVSIMGLMNDKDHAVQLLIDEDVLAGEELGCHPCVCTSSLKMKTADVINKFLPATGHGYRTVHLVGED
;
A
#
# COMPACT_ATOMS: atom_id res chain seq x y z
N MET A 1 15.41 13.23 9.78
CA MET A 1 14.93 12.29 8.74
C MET A 1 15.20 12.90 7.37
N GLU A 2 15.92 12.16 6.53
CA GLU A 2 16.35 12.63 5.22
C GLU A 2 15.49 12.05 4.10
N ILE A 3 15.40 12.77 2.99
CA ILE A 3 14.72 12.31 1.79
C ILE A 3 15.76 11.93 0.73
N TYR A 4 15.59 10.76 0.11
CA TYR A 4 16.48 10.22 -0.89
C TYR A 4 15.76 10.05 -2.23
N ASN A 5 16.51 10.14 -3.32
CA ASN A 5 16.01 9.84 -4.65
C ASN A 5 16.29 8.37 -4.96
N GLY A 6 15.23 7.55 -4.99
CA GLY A 6 15.35 6.15 -5.34
C GLY A 6 15.85 5.25 -4.22
N ARG A 7 16.36 4.10 -4.62
CA ARG A 7 16.78 3.04 -3.71
C ARG A 7 18.07 3.38 -2.95
N PRO A 8 18.33 2.69 -1.81
CA PRO A 8 19.63 2.84 -1.13
C PRO A 8 20.78 2.39 -2.03
N GLU A 9 21.93 3.04 -1.90
CA GLU A 9 23.12 2.66 -2.66
C GLU A 9 23.57 1.22 -2.35
N LYS A 10 23.39 0.81 -1.09
CA LYS A 10 23.73 -0.55 -0.62
C LYS A 10 22.50 -1.22 -0.04
N SER A 11 22.34 -2.50 -0.35
CA SER A 11 21.22 -3.32 0.13
C SER A 11 21.54 -4.04 1.44
N ASP A 12 22.74 -3.86 2.00
CA ASP A 12 23.17 -4.54 3.23
C ASP A 12 22.23 -4.23 4.39
N GLY A 13 21.79 -5.26 5.10
CA GLY A 13 20.86 -5.13 6.22
C GLY A 13 19.40 -4.90 5.83
N ARG A 14 19.09 -4.86 4.54
CA ARG A 14 17.72 -4.70 4.04
C ARG A 14 17.07 -6.07 3.79
N LEU A 15 15.77 -6.18 4.08
CA LEU A 15 15.03 -7.41 3.80
C LEU A 15 14.84 -7.61 2.29
N LEU A 16 14.81 -8.85 1.86
CA LEU A 16 14.65 -9.20 0.46
C LEU A 16 13.36 -8.60 -0.14
N ARG A 17 12.27 -8.59 0.63
CA ARG A 17 10.98 -8.02 0.18
C ARG A 17 11.07 -6.53 -0.10
N GLU A 18 11.89 -5.81 0.65
CA GLU A 18 12.15 -4.39 0.40
C GLU A 18 12.98 -4.20 -0.88
N VAL A 19 14.09 -4.91 -1.00
CA VAL A 19 14.98 -4.84 -2.17
C VAL A 19 14.23 -5.23 -3.44
N ARG A 20 13.39 -6.25 -3.37
CA ARG A 20 12.57 -6.71 -4.50
C ARG A 20 11.60 -5.62 -4.96
N THR A 21 11.09 -4.82 -4.05
CA THR A 21 10.24 -3.67 -4.40
C THR A 21 11.01 -2.64 -5.24
N TYR A 22 12.22 -2.31 -4.81
CA TYR A 22 13.06 -1.36 -5.56
C TYR A 22 13.43 -1.90 -6.94
N ASP A 23 13.79 -3.18 -7.02
CA ASP A 23 14.10 -3.83 -8.31
C ASP A 23 12.91 -3.73 -9.27
N PHE A 24 11.71 -4.01 -8.77
CA PHE A 24 10.48 -3.98 -9.57
C PHE A 24 10.18 -2.57 -10.09
N LEU A 25 10.27 -1.56 -9.23
CA LEU A 25 10.04 -0.17 -9.60
C LEU A 25 11.09 0.34 -10.60
N ASP A 26 12.35 -0.01 -10.37
CA ASP A 26 13.44 0.40 -11.27
C ASP A 26 13.31 -0.24 -12.65
N ASP A 27 12.95 -1.52 -12.73
CA ASP A 27 12.71 -2.22 -14.00
C ASP A 27 11.57 -1.59 -14.81
N LEU A 28 10.59 -0.99 -14.12
CA LEU A 28 9.47 -0.29 -14.78
C LEU A 28 9.78 1.16 -15.11
N GLY A 29 10.94 1.68 -14.71
CA GLY A 29 11.28 3.09 -14.89
C GLY A 29 10.45 4.04 -14.05
N ILE A 30 9.93 3.57 -12.91
CA ILE A 30 9.15 4.41 -11.99
C ILE A 30 10.10 5.14 -11.05
N GLU A 31 10.02 6.46 -11.06
CA GLU A 31 10.76 7.30 -10.12
C GLU A 31 10.04 7.38 -8.78
N TYR A 32 10.80 7.36 -7.70
CA TYR A 32 10.25 7.49 -6.35
C TYR A 32 11.23 8.18 -5.42
N LYS A 33 10.70 8.85 -4.42
CA LYS A 33 11.47 9.39 -3.30
C LYS A 33 11.29 8.48 -2.10
N ARG A 34 12.30 8.40 -1.27
CA ARG A 34 12.33 7.50 -0.12
C ARG A 34 12.78 8.25 1.12
N THR A 35 12.20 7.93 2.26
CA THR A 35 12.74 8.25 3.57
C THR A 35 12.80 6.98 4.41
N ASP A 36 13.86 6.85 5.19
CA ASP A 36 14.04 5.74 6.13
C ASP A 36 13.73 6.23 7.53
N HIS A 37 13.09 5.40 8.34
CA HIS A 37 12.63 5.76 9.67
C HIS A 37 12.43 4.53 10.53
N GLU A 38 12.29 4.74 11.84
CA GLU A 38 11.82 3.69 12.73
C GLU A 38 10.34 3.41 12.49
N PRO A 39 9.83 2.22 12.86
CA PRO A 39 8.40 1.95 12.74
C PRO A 39 7.57 3.03 13.44
N ALA A 40 6.60 3.59 12.73
CA ALA A 40 5.76 4.66 13.24
C ALA A 40 4.66 4.07 14.15
N ASN A 41 4.79 4.25 15.45
CA ASN A 41 3.90 3.66 16.44
C ASN A 41 2.83 4.63 16.97
N ASN A 42 2.84 5.88 16.50
CA ASN A 42 1.87 6.89 16.90
C ASN A 42 1.65 7.91 15.77
N MET A 43 0.62 8.74 15.93
CA MET A 43 0.25 9.73 14.92
C MET A 43 1.31 10.80 14.71
N GLU A 44 2.05 11.18 15.75
CA GLU A 44 3.10 12.18 15.64
C GLU A 44 4.21 11.69 14.68
N ALA A 45 4.66 10.45 14.86
CA ALA A 45 5.65 9.83 13.98
C ALA A 45 5.16 9.71 12.54
N CYS A 46 3.89 9.34 12.34
CA CYS A 46 3.28 9.27 11.01
C CYS A 46 3.25 10.66 10.35
N ASN A 47 2.83 11.67 11.08
CA ASN A 47 2.77 13.04 10.57
C ASN A 47 4.15 13.58 10.19
N GLU A 48 5.18 13.21 10.94
CA GLU A 48 6.57 13.59 10.64
C GLU A 48 7.04 12.98 9.30
N ILE A 49 6.73 11.72 9.06
CA ILE A 49 7.05 11.03 7.81
C ILE A 49 6.33 11.70 6.64
N ASP A 50 5.03 11.96 6.79
CA ASP A 50 4.21 12.63 5.78
C ASP A 50 4.80 14.01 5.42
N ALA A 51 5.21 14.77 6.43
CA ALA A 51 5.79 16.10 6.25
C ALA A 51 7.12 16.04 5.48
N VAL A 52 7.98 15.08 5.80
CA VAL A 52 9.27 14.90 5.13
C VAL A 52 9.09 14.55 3.66
N LEU A 53 8.20 13.60 3.36
CA LEU A 53 7.93 13.19 1.98
C LEU A 53 7.09 14.21 1.20
N GLY A 54 6.35 15.07 1.88
CA GLY A 54 5.44 16.01 1.24
C GLY A 54 4.24 15.32 0.61
N VAL A 55 3.78 14.23 1.21
CA VAL A 55 2.60 13.48 0.77
C VAL A 55 1.97 12.80 1.97
N LEU A 56 0.65 12.66 1.95
CA LEU A 56 -0.05 11.85 2.93
C LEU A 56 0.11 10.37 2.56
N ILE A 57 0.71 9.58 3.46
CA ILE A 57 0.88 8.15 3.23
C ILE A 57 -0.47 7.47 3.30
N CYS A 58 -0.78 6.66 2.29
CA CYS A 58 -2.04 5.93 2.22
C CYS A 58 -2.12 4.85 3.30
N LYS A 59 -3.33 4.65 3.84
CA LYS A 59 -3.66 3.42 4.52
C LYS A 59 -3.80 2.31 3.49
N ASN A 60 -3.15 1.20 3.75
CA ASN A 60 -3.31 -0.02 2.96
C ASN A 60 -3.82 -1.10 3.91
N LEU A 61 -5.03 -1.59 3.66
CA LEU A 61 -5.70 -2.54 4.55
C LEU A 61 -5.93 -3.84 3.79
N PHE A 62 -5.51 -4.96 4.39
CA PHE A 62 -5.71 -6.28 3.80
C PHE A 62 -6.89 -6.96 4.49
N LEU A 63 -7.93 -7.23 3.71
CA LEU A 63 -9.24 -7.66 4.19
C LEU A 63 -9.66 -8.96 3.52
N CYS A 64 -10.55 -9.69 4.18
CA CYS A 64 -11.13 -10.91 3.61
C CYS A 64 -12.57 -11.09 4.07
N ASN A 65 -13.32 -11.92 3.34
CA ASN A 65 -14.62 -12.38 3.79
C ASN A 65 -14.44 -13.46 4.86
N ARG A 66 -15.56 -13.82 5.52
CA ARG A 66 -15.55 -14.81 6.62
C ARG A 66 -15.01 -16.17 6.18
N GLN A 67 -15.34 -16.60 4.96
CA GLN A 67 -14.94 -17.89 4.41
C GLN A 67 -13.49 -17.92 3.93
N LYS A 68 -12.82 -16.78 3.91
CA LYS A 68 -11.46 -16.62 3.36
C LYS A 68 -11.34 -17.09 1.92
N THR A 69 -12.39 -16.84 1.14
CA THR A 69 -12.43 -17.14 -0.30
C THR A 69 -12.17 -15.92 -1.16
N ASN A 70 -12.35 -14.73 -0.60
CA ASN A 70 -12.10 -13.47 -1.29
C ASN A 70 -11.21 -12.58 -0.43
N PHE A 71 -10.11 -12.09 -1.03
CA PHE A 71 -9.17 -11.19 -0.39
C PHE A 71 -9.16 -9.85 -1.11
N TYR A 72 -9.05 -8.78 -0.34
CA TYR A 72 -9.10 -7.41 -0.84
C TYR A 72 -7.96 -6.60 -0.25
N LEU A 73 -7.30 -5.82 -1.08
CA LEU A 73 -6.38 -4.78 -0.62
C LEU A 73 -7.04 -3.44 -0.88
N LEU A 74 -7.30 -2.69 0.18
CA LEU A 74 -7.88 -1.35 0.09
C LEU A 74 -6.78 -0.31 0.28
N MET A 75 -6.66 0.62 -0.68
CA MET A 75 -5.83 1.79 -0.55
C MET A 75 -6.71 3.02 -0.39
N MET A 76 -6.55 3.75 0.72
CA MET A 76 -7.34 4.91 1.06
C MET A 76 -6.47 6.01 1.70
N PRO A 77 -6.95 7.27 1.75
CA PRO A 77 -6.18 8.33 2.42
C PRO A 77 -5.88 7.98 3.88
N GLY A 78 -4.65 8.27 4.32
CA GLY A 78 -4.20 7.91 5.65
C GLY A 78 -4.94 8.60 6.79
N ASP A 79 -5.51 9.77 6.54
CA ASP A 79 -6.27 10.55 7.53
C ASP A 79 -7.77 10.23 7.55
N LYS A 80 -8.25 9.40 6.62
CA LYS A 80 -9.67 9.03 6.54
C LYS A 80 -9.94 7.81 7.41
N LYS A 81 -11.02 7.84 8.18
CA LYS A 81 -11.40 6.72 9.05
C LYS A 81 -11.96 5.57 8.21
N PHE A 82 -11.49 4.35 8.47
CA PHE A 82 -12.00 3.16 7.80
C PHE A 82 -13.23 2.60 8.54
N LYS A 83 -14.29 2.30 7.78
CA LYS A 83 -15.50 1.63 8.27
C LYS A 83 -15.81 0.43 7.39
N THR A 84 -15.76 -0.75 7.99
CA THR A 84 -16.02 -2.02 7.31
C THR A 84 -17.39 -2.02 6.61
N LYS A 85 -18.41 -1.52 7.30
CA LYS A 85 -19.78 -1.50 6.79
C LYS A 85 -19.91 -0.68 5.51
N GLU A 86 -19.24 0.48 5.47
CA GLU A 86 -19.24 1.36 4.31
C GLU A 86 -18.63 0.65 3.09
N LEU A 87 -17.47 0.01 3.28
CA LEU A 87 -16.80 -0.71 2.20
C LEU A 87 -17.62 -1.91 1.74
N SER A 88 -18.09 -2.74 2.67
CA SER A 88 -18.86 -3.95 2.35
C SER A 88 -20.10 -3.63 1.52
N ALA A 89 -20.78 -2.52 1.83
CA ALA A 89 -21.97 -2.09 1.08
C ALA A 89 -21.58 -1.71 -0.36
N GLN A 90 -20.50 -1.00 -0.56
CA GLN A 90 -20.09 -0.54 -1.90
C GLN A 90 -19.67 -1.67 -2.83
N ILE A 91 -19.00 -2.69 -2.30
CA ILE A 91 -18.56 -3.83 -3.11
C ILE A 91 -19.57 -4.97 -3.12
N ASN A 92 -20.74 -4.77 -2.52
CA ASN A 92 -21.81 -5.77 -2.42
C ASN A 92 -21.32 -7.08 -1.82
N SER A 93 -20.58 -6.97 -0.73
CA SER A 93 -20.01 -8.11 0.00
C SER A 93 -20.69 -8.29 1.35
N ALA A 94 -20.66 -9.51 1.86
CA ALA A 94 -20.89 -9.75 3.29
C ALA A 94 -19.80 -9.04 4.11
N ARG A 95 -19.97 -8.99 5.42
CA ARG A 95 -19.03 -8.32 6.33
C ARG A 95 -17.60 -8.79 6.10
N LEU A 96 -16.71 -7.83 5.93
CA LEU A 96 -15.28 -8.06 5.81
C LEU A 96 -14.60 -7.95 7.17
N SER A 97 -13.48 -8.63 7.31
CA SER A 97 -12.60 -8.51 8.46
C SER A 97 -11.15 -8.37 7.99
N PHE A 98 -10.27 -7.93 8.90
CA PHE A 98 -8.85 -7.90 8.58
C PHE A 98 -8.34 -9.33 8.37
N ALA A 99 -7.56 -9.52 7.32
CA ALA A 99 -6.93 -10.81 7.04
C ALA A 99 -5.84 -11.10 8.08
N ASP A 100 -5.59 -12.39 8.32
CA ASP A 100 -4.59 -12.83 9.27
C ASP A 100 -3.16 -12.53 8.79
N PRO A 101 -2.19 -12.38 9.71
CA PRO A 101 -0.77 -12.22 9.33
C PRO A 101 -0.26 -13.35 8.44
N GLU A 102 -0.74 -14.57 8.62
CA GLU A 102 -0.38 -15.73 7.79
C GLU A 102 -0.81 -15.54 6.34
N ASP A 103 -2.04 -15.08 6.11
CA ASP A 103 -2.56 -14.81 4.78
C ASP A 103 -1.85 -13.60 4.14
N MET A 104 -1.53 -12.60 4.94
CA MET A 104 -0.77 -11.43 4.50
C MET A 104 0.60 -11.84 3.96
N LEU A 105 1.29 -12.71 4.69
CA LEU A 105 2.58 -13.24 4.26
C LEU A 105 2.45 -14.10 3.01
N LYS A 106 1.42 -14.95 2.96
CA LYS A 106 1.18 -15.87 1.85
C LYS A 106 0.91 -15.14 0.53
N TYR A 107 0.05 -14.12 0.54
CA TYR A 107 -0.40 -13.45 -0.68
C TYR A 107 0.46 -12.24 -1.05
N LEU A 108 0.94 -11.50 -0.08
CA LEU A 108 1.63 -10.23 -0.32
C LEU A 108 3.12 -10.26 0.04
N ASP A 109 3.58 -11.28 0.75
CA ASP A 109 4.93 -11.37 1.33
C ASP A 109 5.25 -10.14 2.21
N ILE A 110 4.28 -9.76 3.05
CA ILE A 110 4.38 -8.60 3.94
C ILE A 110 3.98 -9.02 5.34
N GLU A 111 4.61 -8.40 6.35
CA GLU A 111 4.23 -8.54 7.74
C GLU A 111 3.30 -7.41 8.19
N PRO A 112 2.51 -7.60 9.29
CA PRO A 112 1.66 -6.55 9.83
C PRO A 112 2.44 -5.25 10.10
N GLY A 113 1.80 -4.13 9.81
CA GLY A 113 2.41 -2.80 9.93
C GLY A 113 3.08 -2.29 8.65
N ALA A 114 3.27 -3.16 7.66
CA ALA A 114 3.94 -2.80 6.41
C ALA A 114 3.07 -3.03 5.16
N VAL A 115 1.77 -3.25 5.34
CA VAL A 115 0.86 -3.53 4.22
C VAL A 115 0.96 -2.42 3.16
N SER A 116 1.10 -2.82 1.92
CA SER A 116 1.34 -1.91 0.82
C SER A 116 0.82 -2.48 -0.50
N ILE A 117 0.37 -1.59 -1.37
CA ILE A 117 0.03 -1.92 -2.75
C ILE A 117 1.21 -2.59 -3.48
N MET A 118 2.43 -2.29 -3.07
CA MET A 118 3.65 -2.91 -3.64
C MET A 118 3.65 -4.43 -3.49
N GLY A 119 2.99 -4.97 -2.47
CA GLY A 119 2.86 -6.41 -2.27
C GLY A 119 2.13 -7.15 -3.39
N LEU A 120 1.37 -6.44 -4.22
CA LEU A 120 0.69 -7.06 -5.38
C LEU A 120 1.67 -7.68 -6.39
N MET A 121 2.93 -7.25 -6.40
CA MET A 121 3.96 -7.88 -7.23
C MET A 121 4.20 -9.36 -6.85
N ASN A 122 3.82 -9.75 -5.65
CA ASN A 122 3.96 -11.11 -5.13
C ASN A 122 2.71 -11.98 -5.33
N ASP A 123 1.56 -11.37 -5.65
CA ASP A 123 0.29 -12.05 -5.88
C ASP A 123 0.17 -12.53 -7.32
N LYS A 124 0.93 -13.55 -7.66
CA LYS A 124 1.03 -14.08 -9.04
C LYS A 124 -0.26 -14.72 -9.53
N ASP A 125 -1.07 -15.25 -8.63
CA ASP A 125 -2.34 -15.92 -8.96
C ASP A 125 -3.51 -14.94 -9.01
N HIS A 126 -3.27 -13.65 -8.79
CA HIS A 126 -4.28 -12.61 -8.76
C HIS A 126 -5.43 -12.93 -7.78
N ALA A 127 -5.06 -13.46 -6.62
CA ALA A 127 -6.01 -13.81 -5.57
C ALA A 127 -6.54 -12.58 -4.82
N VAL A 128 -5.79 -11.49 -4.84
CA VAL A 128 -6.12 -10.24 -4.14
C VAL A 128 -6.76 -9.26 -5.11
N GLN A 129 -7.96 -8.78 -4.74
CA GLN A 129 -8.66 -7.74 -5.48
C GLN A 129 -8.29 -6.37 -4.91
N LEU A 130 -7.89 -5.46 -5.79
CA LEU A 130 -7.48 -4.11 -5.38
C LEU A 130 -8.67 -3.15 -5.42
N LEU A 131 -8.87 -2.45 -4.30
CA LEU A 131 -9.87 -1.40 -4.14
C LEU A 131 -9.13 -0.09 -3.85
N ILE A 132 -9.45 0.97 -4.57
CA ILE A 132 -8.80 2.27 -4.37
C ILE A 132 -9.89 3.33 -4.13
N ASP A 133 -9.73 4.08 -3.02
CA ASP A 133 -10.58 5.23 -2.75
C ASP A 133 -10.34 6.29 -3.83
N GLU A 134 -11.41 6.87 -4.34
CA GLU A 134 -11.34 7.91 -5.38
C GLU A 134 -10.47 9.10 -4.99
N ASP A 135 -10.37 9.44 -3.70
CA ASP A 135 -9.53 10.53 -3.24
C ASP A 135 -8.04 10.24 -3.43
N VAL A 136 -7.63 8.98 -3.36
CA VAL A 136 -6.25 8.57 -3.71
C VAL A 136 -6.01 8.78 -5.20
N LEU A 137 -6.96 8.38 -6.04
CA LEU A 137 -6.85 8.53 -7.49
C LEU A 137 -6.82 9.99 -7.94
N ALA A 138 -7.46 10.88 -7.18
CA ALA A 138 -7.49 12.31 -7.47
C ALA A 138 -6.17 13.02 -7.16
N GLY A 139 -5.30 12.43 -6.31
CA GLY A 139 -4.00 12.99 -5.98
C GLY A 139 -2.96 12.72 -7.07
N GLU A 140 -2.06 13.68 -7.32
CA GLU A 140 -0.98 13.52 -8.29
C GLU A 140 0.09 12.53 -7.81
N GLU A 141 0.29 12.46 -6.50
CA GLU A 141 1.29 11.59 -5.88
C GLU A 141 0.63 10.79 -4.76
N LEU A 142 1.22 9.65 -4.46
CA LEU A 142 0.80 8.83 -3.32
C LEU A 142 2.02 8.36 -2.53
N GLY A 143 1.80 8.06 -1.26
CA GLY A 143 2.80 7.49 -0.37
C GLY A 143 2.44 6.08 0.05
N CYS A 144 3.44 5.20 0.10
CA CYS A 144 3.27 3.82 0.53
C CYS A 144 4.59 3.25 1.06
N HIS A 145 4.51 2.10 1.71
CA HIS A 145 5.70 1.37 2.17
C HIS A 145 6.28 0.48 1.06
N PRO A 146 7.60 0.30 1.02
CA PRO A 146 8.23 -0.70 0.15
C PRO A 146 8.22 -2.10 0.79
N CYS A 147 7.05 -2.56 1.23
CA CYS A 147 6.85 -3.86 1.88
C CYS A 147 7.56 -4.02 3.23
N VAL A 148 8.07 -2.95 3.80
CA VAL A 148 8.65 -2.89 5.16
C VAL A 148 8.19 -1.62 5.86
N CYS A 149 8.11 -1.64 7.19
CA CYS A 149 7.63 -0.50 7.97
C CYS A 149 8.72 0.51 8.36
N THR A 150 9.95 0.29 7.90
CA THR A 150 11.12 1.14 8.21
C THR A 150 11.51 2.08 7.09
N SER A 151 10.74 2.10 6.02
CA SER A 151 10.90 3.03 4.90
C SER A 151 9.53 3.42 4.36
N SER A 152 9.46 4.60 3.76
CA SER A 152 8.26 5.09 3.08
C SER A 152 8.65 5.71 1.76
N LEU A 153 7.80 5.53 0.76
CA LEU A 153 8.03 5.99 -0.61
C LEU A 153 6.95 7.00 -1.02
N LYS A 154 7.34 7.92 -1.90
CA LYS A 154 6.42 8.78 -2.63
C LYS A 154 6.65 8.60 -4.12
N MET A 155 5.57 8.41 -4.86
CA MET A 155 5.63 8.27 -6.32
C MET A 155 4.38 8.84 -6.97
N LYS A 156 4.44 9.02 -8.29
CA LYS A 156 3.28 9.51 -9.03
C LYS A 156 2.16 8.48 -9.06
N THR A 157 0.95 8.91 -8.77
CA THR A 157 -0.25 8.08 -8.88
C THR A 157 -0.39 7.49 -10.29
N ALA A 158 -0.13 8.30 -11.31
CA ALA A 158 -0.19 7.85 -12.71
C ALA A 158 0.77 6.69 -13.00
N ASP A 159 1.95 6.67 -12.39
CA ASP A 159 2.92 5.57 -12.57
C ASP A 159 2.42 4.28 -11.92
N VAL A 160 1.77 4.36 -10.77
CA VAL A 160 1.17 3.20 -10.13
C VAL A 160 0.05 2.62 -11.01
N ILE A 161 -0.83 3.46 -11.50
CA ILE A 161 -1.99 3.03 -12.29
C ILE A 161 -1.58 2.53 -13.69
N ASN A 162 -0.65 3.22 -14.34
CA ASN A 162 -0.32 2.98 -15.75
C ASN A 162 0.90 2.09 -15.99
N LYS A 163 1.75 1.90 -14.97
CA LYS A 163 2.98 1.07 -15.07
C LYS A 163 3.00 -0.09 -14.09
N PHE A 164 2.82 0.20 -12.81
CA PHE A 164 2.91 -0.83 -11.76
C PHE A 164 1.80 -1.87 -11.87
N LEU A 165 0.54 -1.44 -11.87
CA LEU A 165 -0.60 -2.36 -11.93
C LEU A 165 -0.64 -3.20 -13.20
N PRO A 166 -0.43 -2.64 -14.41
CA PRO A 166 -0.34 -3.49 -15.61
C PRO A 166 0.78 -4.54 -15.52
N ALA A 167 1.93 -4.19 -14.93
CA ALA A 167 3.04 -5.13 -14.78
C ALA A 167 2.73 -6.27 -13.81
N THR A 168 1.92 -6.04 -12.79
CA THR A 168 1.45 -7.09 -11.87
C THR A 168 0.25 -7.86 -12.41
N GLY A 169 -0.40 -7.36 -13.45
CA GLY A 169 -1.61 -7.95 -14.01
C GLY A 169 -2.88 -7.67 -13.20
N HIS A 170 -2.82 -6.73 -12.27
CA HIS A 170 -3.97 -6.36 -11.44
C HIS A 170 -4.72 -5.16 -12.04
N GLY A 171 -6.05 -5.29 -12.10
CA GLY A 171 -6.93 -4.15 -12.25
C GLY A 171 -7.25 -3.56 -10.87
N TYR A 172 -8.17 -2.62 -10.82
CA TYR A 172 -8.66 -2.08 -9.56
C TYR A 172 -10.12 -1.67 -9.69
N ARG A 173 -10.79 -1.60 -8.55
CA ARG A 173 -12.13 -1.08 -8.43
C ARG A 173 -12.08 0.19 -7.59
N THR A 174 -12.70 1.26 -8.07
CA THR A 174 -12.81 2.52 -7.34
C THR A 174 -13.91 2.41 -6.30
N VAL A 175 -13.64 2.90 -5.09
CA VAL A 175 -14.63 3.03 -4.02
C VAL A 175 -14.70 4.48 -3.56
N HIS A 176 -15.83 4.86 -2.99
CA HIS A 176 -16.05 6.18 -2.45
C HIS A 176 -16.31 6.06 -0.94
N LEU A 177 -15.27 6.34 -0.13
CA LEU A 177 -15.38 6.24 1.32
C LEU A 177 -15.52 7.65 1.91
N VAL A 178 -16.52 7.81 2.76
CA VAL A 178 -16.77 9.09 3.44
C VAL A 178 -15.92 9.21 4.70
N GLY A 179 -15.81 8.13 5.47
CA GLY A 179 -14.97 8.08 6.67
C GLY A 179 -15.52 8.87 7.85
N GLU A 180 -16.79 9.25 7.81
CA GLU A 180 -17.47 9.99 8.89
C GLU A 180 -18.32 9.06 9.74
N ASP A 181 -18.52 9.44 10.98
CA ASP A 181 -19.38 8.70 11.92
C ASP A 181 -20.85 8.90 11.65
#